data_bf15d4ef0fadf82c506f413f1d6a7325
#
_entry.id   bf15d4ef0fadf82c506f413f1d6a7325
#
_cell.length_a   1.000
_cell.length_b   1.000
_cell.length_c   1.000
_cell.angle_alpha   90.00
_cell.angle_beta   90.00
_cell.angle_gamma   90.00
#
_symmetry.space_group_name_H-M   'P 1'
#
loop_
_entity.id
_entity.type
_entity.pdbx_description
1 polymer ?
#
loop_
_entity_poly.entity_id
_entity_poly.type
_entity_poly.pdbx_seq_one_letter_code
_entity_poly.pdbx_strand_id
1 'polypeptide(L)'
;MKYPMISALLGAAVLVLSSQACADSKPNSAITYPKPGGVICDKKSGFCVDDQGVSVAITEMELGKKASKNLMDQIRAVGIENFDATSFTMTGGLHCETKQKKCFTNKYDNVVDAKATKALFGK
;
A
#
# COMPACT_ATOMS: atom_id res chain seq x y z
N MET A 1 -10.14 23.09 51.62
CA MET A 1 -10.10 23.77 51.12
C MET A 1 -9.37 23.82 49.99
N LYS A 2 -8.89 24.13 49.53
CA LYS A 2 -8.04 24.25 48.66
C LYS A 2 -7.94 23.32 47.64
N TYR A 3 -7.99 22.41 47.76
CA TYR A 3 -7.92 21.41 46.93
C TYR A 3 -8.43 21.51 45.63
N PRO A 4 -9.31 21.93 45.46
CA PRO A 4 -10.02 21.99 44.28
C PRO A 4 -9.15 22.25 43.09
N MET A 5 -8.31 22.98 43.30
CA MET A 5 -7.52 23.31 42.27
C MET A 5 -7.18 22.27 41.36
N ILE A 6 -6.84 21.35 41.78
CA ILE A 6 -6.48 20.33 41.02
C ILE A 6 -7.16 20.08 39.83
N SER A 7 -8.22 19.87 39.90
CA SER A 7 -8.95 19.52 38.78
C SER A 7 -8.54 20.10 37.49
N ALA A 8 -8.45 21.19 37.44
CA ALA A 8 -8.12 21.81 36.24
C ALA A 8 -7.21 21.11 35.34
N LEU A 9 -6.16 20.83 35.80
CA LEU A 9 -5.24 20.27 35.03
C LEU A 9 -5.65 19.27 34.10
N LEU A 10 -6.17 18.37 34.49
CA LEU A 10 -6.54 17.37 33.69
C LEU A 10 -6.98 17.70 32.38
N GLY A 11 -7.83 18.42 32.26
CA GLY A 11 -8.41 18.70 31.00
C GLY A 11 -7.39 18.87 29.94
N ALA A 12 -6.50 19.60 30.22
CA ALA A 12 -5.48 19.89 29.28
C ALA A 12 -4.89 18.68 28.63
N ALA A 13 -4.45 17.88 29.37
CA ALA A 13 -3.82 16.73 28.86
C ALA A 13 -4.55 16.09 27.74
N VAL A 14 -5.71 15.88 27.91
CA VAL A 14 -6.47 15.27 26.93
C VAL A 14 -6.36 15.81 25.56
N LEU A 15 -6.50 17.01 25.40
CA LEU A 15 -6.40 17.60 24.12
C LEU A 15 -5.27 17.17 23.33
N VAL A 16 -4.23 17.17 23.87
CA VAL A 16 -3.06 16.79 23.22
C VAL A 16 -3.26 15.63 22.34
N LEU A 17 -3.78 14.64 22.80
CA LEU A 17 -4.02 13.49 22.05
C LEU A 17 -4.68 13.69 20.78
N SER A 18 -5.73 14.29 20.82
CA SER A 18 -6.46 14.42 19.60
C SER A 18 -5.63 15.00 18.50
N SER A 19 -4.82 15.90 18.80
CA SER A 19 -4.09 16.51 17.73
C SER A 19 -3.24 15.53 16.98
N GLN A 20 -2.76 14.57 17.60
CA GLN A 20 -1.96 13.65 16.91
C GLN A 20 -2.67 12.90 15.89
N ALA A 21 -3.82 12.54 16.12
CA ALA A 21 -4.58 11.78 15.17
C ALA A 21 -4.58 12.45 13.83
N CYS A 22 -4.64 13.72 13.79
CA CYS A 22 -4.72 14.38 12.53
C CYS A 22 -3.47 14.27 11.70
N ALA A 23 -2.41 14.07 12.32
CA ALA A 23 -1.17 14.05 11.63
C ALA A 23 -1.03 12.87 10.73
N ASP A 24 -1.86 11.92 10.86
CA ASP A 24 -1.73 10.79 10.07
C ASP A 24 -2.39 10.71 8.79
N SER A 25 -2.79 11.74 8.25
CA SER A 25 -3.50 11.61 7.03
C SER A 25 -2.61 11.53 5.83
N LYS A 26 -1.69 10.68 5.79
CA LYS A 26 -0.91 10.50 4.62
C LYS A 26 -1.44 9.36 3.82
N PRO A 27 -2.00 9.61 2.66
CA PRO A 27 -2.58 8.56 1.84
C PRO A 27 -1.52 7.66 1.28
N ASN A 28 -1.83 6.43 1.11
CA ASN A 28 -0.94 5.48 0.47
C ASN A 28 0.45 5.35 1.05
N SER A 29 0.57 5.52 2.35
CA SER A 29 1.86 5.27 2.97
C SER A 29 2.25 3.80 2.87
N ALA A 30 1.31 2.93 2.53
CA ALA A 30 1.63 1.52 2.36
C ALA A 30 2.35 1.26 1.04
N ILE A 31 2.21 2.16 0.08
CA ILE A 31 2.80 1.96 -1.23
C ILE A 31 4.22 2.50 -1.25
N THR A 32 5.17 1.67 -1.63
CA THR A 32 6.56 2.10 -1.71
C THR A 32 7.10 1.82 -3.10
N TYR A 33 8.14 2.56 -3.44
CA TYR A 33 8.76 2.48 -4.76
C TYR A 33 10.24 2.16 -4.56
N PRO A 34 10.57 0.88 -4.36
CA PRO A 34 11.97 0.50 -4.10
C PRO A 34 12.90 0.91 -5.20
N LYS A 35 14.10 1.28 -4.83
CA LYS A 35 15.11 1.60 -5.81
C LYS A 35 15.89 0.36 -6.18
N PRO A 36 16.38 0.27 -7.37
CA PRO A 36 16.58 1.38 -8.34
C PRO A 36 15.36 1.68 -9.18
N GLY A 37 14.30 0.94 -9.08
CA GLY A 37 13.11 1.24 -9.84
C GLY A 37 12.53 0.00 -10.48
N GLY A 38 11.40 0.14 -11.16
CA GLY A 38 10.74 -0.96 -11.82
C GLY A 38 9.88 -1.82 -10.90
N VAL A 39 9.74 -1.45 -9.64
CA VAL A 39 9.01 -2.24 -8.66
C VAL A 39 8.12 -1.32 -7.83
N ILE A 40 6.94 -1.79 -7.50
CA ILE A 40 6.08 -1.12 -6.54
C ILE A 40 5.68 -2.16 -5.51
N CYS A 41 5.72 -1.80 -4.23
CA CYS A 41 5.33 -2.71 -3.17
C CYS A 41 4.18 -2.12 -2.36
N ASP A 42 3.28 -3.00 -1.92
CA ASP A 42 2.17 -2.64 -1.07
C ASP A 42 2.39 -3.36 0.25
N LYS A 43 2.91 -2.63 1.23
CA LYS A 43 3.25 -3.25 2.50
C LYS A 43 2.04 -3.69 3.30
N LYS A 44 0.92 -3.06 3.09
CA LYS A 44 -0.29 -3.42 3.83
C LYS A 44 -0.91 -4.70 3.30
N SER A 45 -1.00 -4.82 1.98
CA SER A 45 -1.54 -6.04 1.38
C SER A 45 -0.50 -7.14 1.29
N GLY A 46 0.76 -6.79 1.36
CA GLY A 46 1.82 -7.79 1.41
C GLY A 46 2.31 -8.33 0.09
N PHE A 47 2.35 -7.53 -0.95
CA PHE A 47 2.89 -8.00 -2.22
C PHE A 47 3.60 -6.90 -2.99
N CYS A 48 4.48 -7.32 -3.89
CA CYS A 48 5.20 -6.43 -4.77
C CYS A 48 4.95 -6.82 -6.21
N VAL A 49 5.11 -5.86 -7.09
CA VAL A 49 4.86 -6.05 -8.52
C VAL A 49 5.97 -5.45 -9.34
N ASP A 50 6.12 -5.94 -10.56
CA ASP A 50 7.02 -5.31 -11.52
C ASP A 50 6.25 -5.16 -12.83
N ASP A 51 6.92 -4.93 -13.94
CA ASP A 51 6.23 -4.69 -15.19
C ASP A 51 5.58 -5.95 -15.77
N GLN A 52 5.82 -7.10 -15.16
CA GLN A 52 5.15 -8.34 -15.56
C GLN A 52 3.97 -8.63 -14.65
N GLY A 53 3.84 -7.92 -13.55
CA GLY A 53 2.73 -8.11 -12.62
C GLY A 53 3.17 -8.51 -11.23
N VAL A 54 2.26 -9.16 -10.51
CA VAL A 54 2.53 -9.56 -9.13
C VAL A 54 3.68 -10.58 -9.11
N SER A 55 4.65 -10.35 -8.25
CA SER A 55 5.83 -11.20 -8.19
C SER A 55 6.07 -11.74 -6.79
N VAL A 56 6.05 -13.06 -6.65
CA VAL A 56 6.32 -13.68 -5.36
C VAL A 56 7.80 -13.51 -5.00
N ALA A 57 8.66 -13.62 -5.99
CA ALA A 57 10.11 -13.48 -5.74
C ALA A 57 10.48 -12.08 -5.28
N ILE A 58 9.93 -11.06 -5.90
CA ILE A 58 10.24 -9.70 -5.49
C ILE A 58 9.59 -9.42 -4.14
N THR A 59 8.42 -9.98 -3.89
CA THR A 59 7.77 -9.83 -2.59
C THR A 59 8.69 -10.39 -1.49
N GLU A 60 9.33 -11.51 -1.75
CA GLU A 60 10.23 -12.06 -0.76
C GLU A 60 11.44 -11.16 -0.56
N MET A 61 11.99 -10.64 -1.63
CA MET A 61 13.16 -9.76 -1.53
C MET A 61 12.86 -8.48 -0.77
N GLU A 62 11.73 -7.89 -1.03
CA GLU A 62 11.42 -6.58 -0.44
C GLU A 62 10.66 -6.64 0.87
N LEU A 63 9.81 -7.62 1.05
CA LEU A 63 8.95 -7.69 2.23
C LEU A 63 9.22 -8.91 3.13
N GLY A 64 10.05 -9.83 2.67
CA GLY A 64 10.46 -10.97 3.49
C GLY A 64 9.73 -12.26 3.20
N LYS A 65 10.24 -13.33 3.77
CA LYS A 65 9.70 -14.66 3.50
C LYS A 65 8.28 -14.86 3.97
N LYS A 66 7.93 -14.24 5.06
CA LYS A 66 6.57 -14.40 5.56
C LYS A 66 5.57 -13.79 4.59
N ALA A 67 5.90 -12.63 4.03
CA ALA A 67 5.02 -11.99 3.08
C ALA A 67 4.87 -12.83 1.82
N SER A 68 5.98 -13.39 1.32
CA SER A 68 5.90 -14.19 0.11
C SER A 68 5.13 -15.48 0.34
N LYS A 69 5.24 -16.06 1.54
CA LYS A 69 4.49 -17.26 1.84
C LYS A 69 3.00 -16.96 1.91
N ASN A 70 2.65 -15.85 2.54
CA ASN A 70 1.24 -15.45 2.62
C ASN A 70 0.67 -15.17 1.24
N LEU A 71 1.46 -14.57 0.38
CA LEU A 71 1.04 -14.28 -0.98
C LEU A 71 0.79 -15.60 -1.74
N MET A 72 1.70 -16.55 -1.62
CA MET A 72 1.53 -17.84 -2.28
C MET A 72 0.29 -18.55 -1.76
N ASP A 73 0.04 -18.46 -0.46
CA ASP A 73 -1.13 -19.11 0.11
C ASP A 73 -2.41 -18.49 -0.45
N GLN A 74 -2.43 -17.18 -0.64
CA GLN A 74 -3.58 -16.52 -1.21
C GLN A 74 -3.77 -16.90 -2.67
N ILE A 75 -2.68 -17.00 -3.43
CA ILE A 75 -2.77 -17.39 -4.83
C ILE A 75 -3.32 -18.80 -4.94
N ARG A 76 -2.90 -19.70 -4.05
CA ARG A 76 -3.40 -21.06 -4.07
C ARG A 76 -4.86 -21.13 -3.68
N ALA A 77 -5.28 -20.27 -2.75
CA ALA A 77 -6.67 -20.27 -2.31
C ALA A 77 -7.60 -19.83 -3.43
N VAL A 78 -7.15 -18.91 -4.27
CA VAL A 78 -7.96 -18.47 -5.41
C VAL A 78 -7.86 -19.50 -6.52
N GLY A 79 -6.77 -20.22 -6.61
CA GLY A 79 -6.51 -21.15 -7.69
C GLY A 79 -5.55 -20.53 -8.69
N ILE A 80 -4.44 -21.22 -8.93
CA ILE A 80 -3.42 -20.66 -9.81
C ILE A 80 -3.98 -20.33 -11.19
N GLU A 81 -4.88 -21.13 -11.68
CA GLU A 81 -5.45 -20.88 -12.99
C GLU A 81 -6.43 -19.71 -12.99
N ASN A 82 -6.87 -19.28 -11.82
CA ASN A 82 -7.80 -18.16 -11.72
C ASN A 82 -7.11 -16.85 -11.30
N PHE A 83 -5.86 -16.94 -10.94
CA PHE A 83 -5.14 -15.76 -10.48
C PHE A 83 -4.54 -15.01 -11.66
N ASP A 84 -4.84 -13.73 -11.79
CA ASP A 84 -4.29 -12.93 -12.86
C ASP A 84 -3.25 -11.96 -12.30
N ALA A 85 -1.99 -12.29 -12.45
CA ALA A 85 -0.91 -11.47 -11.94
C ALA A 85 -0.76 -10.15 -12.70
N THR A 86 -1.38 -10.04 -13.87
CA THR A 86 -1.19 -8.87 -14.74
C THR A 86 -2.17 -7.73 -14.45
N SER A 87 -3.16 -7.97 -13.62
CA SER A 87 -4.16 -6.97 -13.26
C SER A 87 -4.32 -6.99 -11.76
N PHE A 88 -4.04 -5.89 -11.08
CA PHE A 88 -4.07 -5.89 -9.63
C PHE A 88 -4.41 -4.53 -9.05
N THR A 89 -4.98 -4.55 -7.85
CA THR A 89 -5.34 -3.33 -7.14
C THR A 89 -4.62 -3.33 -5.80
N MET A 90 -4.03 -2.21 -5.47
CA MET A 90 -3.27 -2.05 -4.24
C MET A 90 -4.00 -1.17 -3.25
N THR A 91 -3.50 -1.14 -2.03
CA THR A 91 -4.07 -0.31 -0.97
C THR A 91 -4.22 1.12 -1.45
N GLY A 92 -5.37 1.69 -1.20
CA GLY A 92 -5.64 3.08 -1.62
C GLY A 92 -6.26 3.16 -3.00
N GLY A 93 -6.43 2.01 -3.66
CA GLY A 93 -7.12 1.99 -4.94
C GLY A 93 -6.24 1.95 -6.18
N LEU A 94 -4.94 2.13 -6.03
CA LEU A 94 -4.04 2.12 -7.17
C LEU A 94 -4.23 0.81 -7.95
N HIS A 95 -4.57 0.91 -9.21
CA HIS A 95 -4.86 -0.25 -10.04
C HIS A 95 -3.97 -0.26 -11.27
N CYS A 96 -3.30 -1.36 -11.53
CA CYS A 96 -2.40 -1.46 -12.67
C CYS A 96 -2.79 -2.59 -13.59
N GLU A 97 -2.62 -2.36 -14.89
CA GLU A 97 -2.86 -3.34 -15.92
C GLU A 97 -1.58 -3.47 -16.73
N THR A 98 -0.85 -4.54 -16.53
CA THR A 98 0.44 -4.65 -17.20
C THR A 98 0.29 -4.79 -18.71
N LYS A 99 -0.80 -5.38 -19.17
CA LYS A 99 -1.01 -5.51 -20.61
C LYS A 99 -1.20 -4.18 -21.28
N GLN A 100 -1.72 -3.21 -20.56
CA GLN A 100 -1.85 -1.85 -21.09
C GLN A 100 -0.65 -0.98 -20.77
N LYS A 101 0.23 -1.48 -19.89
CA LYS A 101 1.39 -0.73 -19.41
C LYS A 101 0.98 0.58 -18.77
N LYS A 102 -0.05 0.53 -17.96
CA LYS A 102 -0.58 1.69 -17.26
C LYS A 102 -1.05 1.36 -15.86
N CYS A 103 -0.94 2.33 -14.99
CA CYS A 103 -1.56 2.27 -13.69
C CYS A 103 -2.56 3.41 -13.61
N PHE A 104 -3.62 3.20 -12.86
CA PHE A 104 -4.70 4.15 -12.71
C PHE A 104 -4.93 4.47 -11.25
N THR A 105 -5.48 5.62 -10.96
CA THR A 105 -5.72 6.03 -9.58
C THR A 105 -6.73 5.10 -8.89
N ASN A 106 -7.61 4.47 -9.67
CA ASN A 106 -8.47 3.41 -9.17
C ASN A 106 -8.96 2.58 -10.36
N LYS A 107 -9.62 1.48 -10.09
CA LYS A 107 -10.00 0.58 -11.19
C LYS A 107 -11.28 0.98 -11.92
N TYR A 108 -11.94 2.02 -11.47
CA TYR A 108 -13.20 2.42 -12.08
C TYR A 108 -13.08 3.63 -13.00
N ASP A 109 -12.14 4.50 -12.71
CA ASP A 109 -11.96 5.70 -13.52
C ASP A 109 -10.77 5.48 -14.42
N ASN A 110 -10.73 6.11 -15.55
CA ASN A 110 -9.61 5.95 -16.46
C ASN A 110 -8.58 7.07 -16.25
N VAL A 111 -8.34 7.42 -14.99
CA VAL A 111 -7.37 8.46 -14.69
C VAL A 111 -6.03 7.80 -14.42
N VAL A 112 -5.08 8.05 -15.28
CA VAL A 112 -3.76 7.44 -15.17
C VAL A 112 -2.99 8.00 -13.99
N ASP A 113 -2.36 7.12 -13.23
CA ASP A 113 -1.46 7.52 -12.17
C ASP A 113 -0.07 7.58 -12.80
N ALA A 114 0.40 8.79 -13.04
CA ALA A 114 1.66 8.99 -13.74
C ALA A 114 2.85 8.44 -12.99
N LYS A 115 2.87 8.59 -11.69
CA LYS A 115 4.01 8.13 -10.90
C LYS A 115 4.14 6.61 -10.96
N ALA A 116 3.05 5.92 -10.74
CA ALA A 116 3.07 4.46 -10.75
C ALA A 116 3.35 3.93 -12.15
N THR A 117 2.74 4.54 -13.16
CA THR A 117 2.96 4.10 -14.53
C THR A 117 4.43 4.24 -14.91
N LYS A 118 5.04 5.35 -14.53
CA LYS A 118 6.44 5.55 -14.84
C LYS A 118 7.30 4.58 -14.04
N ALA A 119 6.96 4.34 -12.79
CA ALA A 119 7.75 3.46 -11.95
C ALA A 119 7.81 2.05 -12.51
N LEU A 120 6.70 1.54 -13.01
CA LEU A 120 6.68 0.17 -13.54
C LEU A 120 7.08 0.08 -14.99
N PHE A 121 6.63 1.01 -15.80
CA PHE A 121 6.77 0.87 -17.25
C PHE A 121 7.69 1.91 -17.89
N GLY A 122 8.18 2.84 -17.11
CA GLY A 122 9.13 3.80 -17.61
C GLY A 122 8.57 4.86 -18.55
N LYS A 123 7.27 5.06 -18.49
CA LYS A 123 6.67 6.07 -19.37
C LYS A 123 5.89 7.15 -18.64
#